data_b3145e57d683b5d20a05c9cfcccd9708
#
_entry.id   b3145e57d683b5d20a05c9cfcccd9708
#
_cell.length_a   1.000
_cell.length_b   1.000
_cell.length_c   1.000
_cell.angle_alpha   90.00
_cell.angle_beta   90.00
_cell.angle_gamma   90.00
#
_symmetry.space_group_name_H-M   'P 1'
#
loop_
_entity.id
_entity.type
_entity.pdbx_description
1 polymer ?
#
loop_
_entity_poly.entity_id
_entity_poly.type
_entity_poly.pdbx_seq_one_letter_code
_entity_poly.pdbx_strand_id
1 'polypeptide(L)' 'MTEFQSRVFTAVVSLTRKKRSCSVIDLRRSYFKYYSSAIIEGSLKVLVKAGVVKNVGGKYSAVAEVRGMTATLEDLE' A
#
# COMPACT_ATOMS: atom_id res chain seq x y z
N MET A 1 -9.75 8.91 -2.14
CA MET A 1 -8.45 8.55 -1.51
C MET A 1 -7.65 9.81 -1.23
N THR A 2 -7.15 9.95 -0.01
CA THR A 2 -6.34 11.12 0.33
C THR A 2 -4.95 11.00 -0.30
N GLU A 3 -4.22 12.11 -0.32
CA GLU A 3 -2.86 12.09 -0.85
C GLU A 3 -1.97 11.11 -0.10
N PHE A 4 -2.08 11.06 1.23
CA PHE A 4 -1.30 10.13 2.02
C PHE A 4 -1.68 8.68 1.71
N GLN A 5 -2.96 8.40 1.59
CA GLN A 5 -3.44 7.06 1.22
C GLN A 5 -2.89 6.66 -0.16
N SER A 6 -2.86 7.59 -1.10
CA SER A 6 -2.30 7.33 -2.43
C SER A 6 -0.82 6.99 -2.34
N ARG A 7 -0.08 7.70 -1.50
CA ARG A 7 1.35 7.42 -1.30
C ARG A 7 1.56 6.05 -0.68
N VAL A 8 0.76 5.69 0.32
CA VAL A 8 0.84 4.37 0.94
C VAL A 8 0.54 3.30 -0.08
N PHE A 9 -0.49 3.49 -0.89
CA PHE A 9 -0.84 2.54 -1.93
C PHE A 9 0.29 2.37 -2.94
N THR A 10 0.87 3.45 -3.41
CA THR A 10 1.99 3.41 -4.36
C THR A 10 3.18 2.64 -3.75
N ALA A 11 3.45 2.87 -2.48
CA ALA A 11 4.51 2.16 -1.77
C ALA A 11 4.22 0.65 -1.68
N VAL A 12 2.98 0.29 -1.38
CA VAL A 12 2.57 -1.12 -1.34
C VAL A 12 2.73 -1.77 -2.71
N VAL A 13 2.31 -1.09 -3.77
CA VAL A 13 2.48 -1.60 -5.13
C VAL A 13 3.95 -1.84 -5.44
N SER A 14 4.80 -0.87 -5.11
CA SER A 14 6.24 -0.98 -5.36
C SER A 14 6.86 -2.16 -4.61
N LEU A 15 6.52 -2.31 -3.33
CA LEU A 15 7.05 -3.43 -2.53
C LEU A 15 6.47 -4.77 -2.95
N THR A 16 5.21 -4.80 -3.40
CA THR A 16 4.61 -6.02 -3.92
C THR A 16 5.37 -6.51 -5.14
N ARG A 17 5.77 -5.60 -6.01
CA ARG A 17 6.55 -5.95 -7.19
C ARG A 17 7.93 -6.52 -6.82
N LYS A 18 8.52 -6.02 -5.75
CA LYS A 18 9.85 -6.45 -5.32
C LYS A 18 9.83 -7.69 -4.45
N LYS A 19 8.88 -7.78 -3.53
CA LYS A 19 8.87 -8.78 -2.46
C LYS A 19 7.60 -9.62 -2.40
N ARG A 20 6.61 -9.35 -3.23
CA ARG A 20 5.27 -9.95 -3.24
C ARG A 20 4.36 -9.42 -2.14
N SER A 21 4.90 -9.06 -0.99
CA SER A 21 4.13 -8.47 0.10
C SER A 21 5.02 -7.61 0.97
N CYS A 22 4.42 -6.81 1.82
CA CYS A 22 5.18 -5.97 2.74
C CYS A 22 4.44 -5.85 4.07
N SER A 23 5.20 -5.58 5.11
CA SER A 23 4.65 -5.30 6.43
C SER A 23 4.66 -3.78 6.68
N VAL A 24 4.03 -3.36 7.77
CA VAL A 24 4.07 -1.95 8.17
C VAL A 24 5.53 -1.52 8.41
N ILE A 25 6.33 -2.42 8.98
CA ILE A 25 7.75 -2.13 9.24
C ILE A 25 8.49 -1.88 7.93
N ASP A 26 8.22 -2.68 6.90
CA ASP A 26 8.84 -2.49 5.58
C ASP A 26 8.48 -1.12 5.01
N LEU A 27 7.22 -0.73 5.13
CA LEU A 27 6.76 0.56 4.64
C LEU A 27 7.45 1.71 5.38
N ARG A 28 7.57 1.60 6.69
CA ARG A 28 8.25 2.62 7.49
C ARG A 28 9.70 2.76 7.11
N ARG A 29 10.42 1.65 6.97
CA ARG A 29 11.84 1.67 6.64
C ARG A 29 12.11 2.24 5.25
N SER A 30 11.25 1.92 4.30
CA SER A 30 11.51 2.27 2.91
C SER A 30 10.98 3.64 2.52
N TYR A 31 9.83 4.06 3.06
CA TYR A 31 9.15 5.25 2.56
C TYR A 31 8.66 6.20 3.65
N PHE A 32 8.37 5.69 4.84
CA PHE A 32 7.68 6.48 5.86
C PHE A 32 8.41 6.45 7.20
N LYS A 33 9.69 6.83 7.19
CA LYS A 33 10.52 6.78 8.40
C LYS A 33 9.99 7.60 9.57
N TYR A 34 9.36 8.71 9.26
CA TYR A 34 8.92 9.66 10.27
C TYR A 34 7.46 9.54 10.65
N TYR A 35 6.77 8.53 10.13
CA TYR A 35 5.37 8.31 10.42
C TYR A 35 5.21 7.15 11.40
N SER A 36 4.22 7.27 12.30
CA SER A 36 3.94 6.19 13.23
C SER A 36 3.29 5.00 12.52
N SER A 37 3.45 3.81 13.10
CA SER A 37 2.79 2.62 12.58
C SER A 37 1.28 2.79 12.52
N ALA A 38 0.71 3.45 13.54
CA ALA A 38 -0.73 3.64 13.61
C ALA A 38 -1.28 4.44 12.42
N ILE A 39 -0.56 5.46 11.99
CA ILE A 39 -0.97 6.28 10.84
C ILE A 39 -0.95 5.45 9.56
N ILE A 40 0.10 4.67 9.37
CA ILE A 40 0.25 3.82 8.19
C ILE A 40 -0.82 2.73 8.20
N GLU A 41 -1.05 2.09 9.34
CA GLU A 41 -2.07 1.06 9.48
C GLU A 41 -3.47 1.61 9.20
N GLY A 42 -3.74 2.83 9.63
CA GLY A 42 -5.02 3.48 9.33
C GLY A 42 -5.26 3.61 7.84
N SER A 43 -4.25 4.04 7.10
CA SER A 43 -4.35 4.13 5.64
C SER A 43 -4.49 2.76 5.00
N LEU A 44 -3.74 1.78 5.49
CA LEU A 44 -3.82 0.41 4.97
C LEU A 44 -5.22 -0.19 5.18
N LYS A 45 -5.85 0.08 6.31
CA LYS A 45 -7.22 -0.39 6.55
C LYS A 45 -8.19 0.16 5.53
N VAL A 46 -8.06 1.43 5.19
CA VAL A 46 -8.90 2.06 4.16
C VAL A 46 -8.68 1.38 2.82
N LEU A 47 -7.43 1.13 2.46
CA LEU A 47 -7.10 0.50 1.18
C LEU A 47 -7.59 -0.95 1.11
N VAL A 48 -7.51 -1.69 2.21
CA VAL A 48 -8.03 -3.05 2.28
C VAL A 48 -9.55 -3.03 2.13
N LYS A 49 -10.21 -2.10 2.80
CA LYS A 49 -11.66 -1.96 2.70
C LYS A 49 -12.08 -1.59 1.28
N ALA A 50 -11.27 -0.80 0.59
CA ALA A 50 -11.54 -0.43 -0.80
C ALA A 50 -11.27 -1.57 -1.78
N GLY A 51 -10.64 -2.66 -1.34
CA GLY A 51 -10.38 -3.82 -2.17
C GLY A 51 -9.15 -3.72 -3.04
N VAL A 52 -8.32 -2.71 -2.86
CA VAL A 52 -7.11 -2.53 -3.69
C VAL A 52 -5.85 -3.09 -3.03
N VAL A 53 -5.93 -3.40 -1.74
CA VAL A 53 -4.85 -4.03 -0.99
C VAL A 53 -5.45 -5.17 -0.19
N LYS A 54 -4.73 -6.27 -0.05
CA LYS A 54 -5.15 -7.36 0.82
C LYS A 54 -4.17 -7.53 1.97
N ASN A 55 -4.69 -8.00 3.09
CA ASN A 55 -3.92 -8.26 4.29
C ASN A 55 -4.01 -9.75 4.60
N VAL A 56 -2.88 -10.42 4.65
CA VAL A 56 -2.80 -11.84 5.01
C VAL A 56 -1.77 -11.97 6.11
N GLY A 57 -2.22 -12.21 7.34
CA GLY A 57 -1.33 -12.41 8.47
C GLY A 57 -0.41 -11.22 8.76
N GLY A 58 -0.88 -10.00 8.54
CA GLY A 58 -0.08 -8.81 8.78
C GLY A 58 0.80 -8.40 7.61
N LYS A 59 0.72 -9.14 6.50
CA LYS A 59 1.41 -8.78 5.27
C LYS A 59 0.43 -8.18 4.28
N TYR A 60 0.83 -7.10 3.65
CA TYR A 60 0.00 -6.35 2.72
C TYR A 60 0.52 -6.50 1.30
N SER A 61 -0.37 -6.62 0.35
CA SER A 61 0.01 -6.69 -1.06
C SER A 61 -1.06 -6.05 -1.91
N ALA A 62 -0.66 -5.51 -3.06
CA ALA A 62 -1.60 -4.96 -4.02
C ALA A 62 -2.39 -6.11 -4.66
N VAL A 63 -3.69 -5.87 -4.86
CA VAL A 63 -4.57 -6.90 -5.41
C VAL A 63 -4.41 -6.98 -6.92
N ALA A 64 -4.13 -8.18 -7.42
CA ALA A 64 -3.89 -8.40 -8.85
C ALA A 64 -5.11 -8.08 -9.72
N GLU A 65 -6.30 -8.23 -9.16
CA GLU A 65 -7.55 -7.99 -9.89
C GLU A 65 -7.79 -6.54 -10.26
N VAL A 66 -7.00 -5.63 -9.69
CA VAL A 66 -7.11 -4.21 -10.04
C VAL A 66 -6.22 -3.85 -11.22
N ARG A 67 -5.99 -4.77 -12.13
CA ARG A 67 -5.16 -4.53 -13.31
C ARG A 67 -5.65 -3.36 -14.15
N GLY A 68 -6.97 -3.22 -14.26
CA GLY A 68 -7.55 -2.09 -14.96
C GLY A 68 -7.24 -0.75 -14.32
N MET A 69 -6.89 -0.76 -13.03
CA MET A 69 -6.54 0.45 -12.28
C MET A 69 -5.05 0.71 -12.31
N THR A 70 -4.27 -0.20 -12.86
CA THR A 70 -2.83 -0.05 -12.93
C THR A 70 -2.43 1.21 -13.67
N ALA A 71 -3.13 1.49 -14.77
CA ALA A 71 -2.88 2.72 -15.52
C ALA A 71 -3.13 3.97 -14.66
N THR A 72 -4.20 3.93 -13.85
CA THR A 72 -4.49 5.02 -12.94
C THR A 72 -3.38 5.20 -11.92
N LEU A 73 -2.84 4.08 -11.43
CA LEU A 73 -1.72 4.14 -10.49
C LEU A 73 -0.48 4.72 -11.13
N GLU A 74 -0.24 4.39 -12.37
CA GLU A 74 0.88 4.95 -13.12
C GLU A 74 0.75 6.46 -13.24
N ASP A 75 -0.47 6.94 -13.39
CA ASP A 75 -0.74 8.38 -13.44
C ASP A 75 -0.45 9.05 -12.09
N LEU A 76 -0.58 8.29 -10.98
CA LEU A 76 -0.29 8.80 -9.64
C LEU A 76 1.21 8.83 -9.33
N GLU A 77 1.96 8.03 -10.02
CA GLU A 77 3.40 8.00 -9.87
C GLU A 77 4.06 9.14 -10.62
#